data_94b4a8abe701e3af3586ef840615bbf8
#
_entry.id   94b4a8abe701e3af3586ef840615bbf8
#
_cell.length_a   1.000
_cell.length_b   1.000
_cell.length_c   1.000
_cell.angle_alpha   90.00
_cell.angle_beta   90.00
_cell.angle_gamma   90.00
#
_symmetry.space_group_name_H-M   'P 1'
#
loop_
_entity.id
_entity.type
_entity.pdbx_description
1 polymer ?
#
loop_
_entity_poly.entity_id
_entity_poly.type
_entity_poly.pdbx_seq_one_letter_code
_entity_poly.pdbx_strand_id
1 'polypeptide(L)'
;MIDLDNAELQNALQIIQFTRRSLFLTGKAGTGKSTFLRYIAANTKKKHIVLAPTGIAAINAGGSTLHSFFKLPFHPLLPNDSMYSVRNIRNTLKYNSEKIKIIREVELIIIDEISMVRADIIDFIDKVLRVYCRNMREPFGGKQLLLVGDIYQLEPVVKEEDRKLLNPFYRSSFFFDAKIFQQFQLVSIELKKVYRQSDPVFIGILDHIRTSQAQSQDLQLLNQRVGAQLDESDSKLAITLSTRRDTVDFINENQLKLLPGEPTLFRGNIQGEFPESSLPTPIELYLKTGAQIIFIKNDIEHQWVNGTLGTIIGFDDEDDAKIYVRTENGQDVMVEPAAWSNMRYHFNEVEKKIEEEEIGRYEQYPIRLAWAITVHKSQGLTFNQVKIDFTGGVFAGGQTYVALSRCTSLEGISLQEPIRPSEIFVRNEVKQFARQYNNQNTIHTALTQSKADRQYHDAVKAYDKGDMQTALDNFFLAIHSRYDIEHPLAKRFIRKKLNKVNELQAENERLHEVIKQKDEEKKKQEKFLKRLATEYVIMGKECEKEGMKEAAVTNYRKALTLYPSHPEAKRRLKHLNE
;
A
#
# COMPACT_ATOMS: atom_id res chain seq x y z
N MET A 1 -1.22 12.80 -13.33
CA MET A 1 -0.56 13.55 -12.23
C MET A 1 -1.61 13.77 -11.14
N ILE A 2 -1.26 13.71 -9.86
CA ILE A 2 -2.22 13.95 -8.76
C ILE A 2 -2.45 15.46 -8.62
N ASP A 3 -3.71 15.84 -8.37
CA ASP A 3 -4.09 17.24 -8.10
C ASP A 3 -3.86 17.53 -6.60
N LEU A 4 -2.66 17.99 -6.27
CA LEU A 4 -2.28 18.31 -4.89
C LEU A 4 -2.92 19.61 -4.36
N ASP A 5 -3.59 20.39 -5.20
CA ASP A 5 -4.31 21.60 -4.78
C ASP A 5 -5.72 21.28 -4.24
N ASN A 6 -6.17 20.05 -4.42
CA ASN A 6 -7.45 19.59 -3.88
C ASN A 6 -7.39 19.45 -2.36
N ALA A 7 -8.22 20.22 -1.65
CA ALA A 7 -8.22 20.29 -0.19
C ALA A 7 -8.55 18.94 0.48
N GLU A 8 -9.46 18.15 -0.10
CA GLU A 8 -9.83 16.82 0.41
C GLU A 8 -8.62 15.87 0.33
N LEU A 9 -7.87 15.91 -0.76
CA LEU A 9 -6.65 15.09 -0.93
C LEU A 9 -5.54 15.54 0.02
N GLN A 10 -5.36 16.86 0.24
CA GLN A 10 -4.40 17.39 1.22
C GLN A 10 -4.73 16.92 2.64
N ASN A 11 -6.01 17.02 3.04
CA ASN A 11 -6.45 16.58 4.36
C ASN A 11 -6.20 15.08 4.55
N ALA A 12 -6.54 14.27 3.55
CA ALA A 12 -6.30 12.83 3.56
C ALA A 12 -4.80 12.52 3.70
N LEU A 13 -3.96 13.20 2.93
CA LEU A 13 -2.51 13.04 2.97
C LEU A 13 -1.92 13.36 4.36
N GLN A 14 -2.33 14.47 4.96
CA GLN A 14 -1.87 14.86 6.29
C GLN A 14 -2.26 13.82 7.35
N ILE A 15 -3.52 13.35 7.35
CA ILE A 15 -3.99 12.33 8.29
C ILE A 15 -3.19 11.04 8.12
N ILE A 16 -2.95 10.59 6.90
CA ILE A 16 -2.20 9.36 6.63
C ILE A 16 -0.74 9.48 7.05
N GLN A 17 -0.08 10.59 6.71
CA GLN A 17 1.35 10.75 6.97
C GLN A 17 1.67 10.97 8.44
N PHE A 18 0.86 11.77 9.14
CA PHE A 18 1.22 12.31 10.45
C PHE A 18 0.37 11.78 11.61
N THR A 19 -0.62 10.91 11.36
CA THR A 19 -1.41 10.30 12.44
C THR A 19 -1.42 8.77 12.33
N ARG A 20 -2.02 8.13 13.33
CA ARG A 20 -2.38 6.70 13.29
C ARG A 20 -3.88 6.48 13.09
N ARG A 21 -4.63 7.56 12.79
CA ARG A 21 -6.07 7.45 12.55
C ARG A 21 -6.37 6.78 11.24
N SER A 22 -7.24 5.77 11.29
CA SER A 22 -7.74 5.11 10.08
C SER A 22 -8.64 6.07 9.30
N LEU A 23 -8.51 6.02 7.98
CA LEU A 23 -9.20 6.89 7.03
C LEU A 23 -9.97 6.06 6.01
N PHE A 24 -11.21 6.41 5.78
CA PHE A 24 -11.98 5.98 4.61
C PHE A 24 -11.98 7.11 3.57
N LEU A 25 -11.35 6.84 2.43
CA LEU A 25 -11.33 7.72 1.27
C LEU A 25 -12.34 7.22 0.24
N THR A 26 -13.38 8.01 0.01
CA THR A 26 -14.44 7.68 -0.92
C THR A 26 -14.60 8.78 -1.97
N GLY A 27 -15.54 8.58 -2.88
CA GLY A 27 -15.91 9.55 -3.93
C GLY A 27 -16.47 8.83 -5.15
N LYS A 28 -17.07 9.61 -6.03
CA LYS A 28 -17.70 9.14 -7.27
C LYS A 28 -16.71 8.41 -8.17
N ALA A 29 -17.22 7.70 -9.17
CA ALA A 29 -16.39 7.19 -10.24
C ALA A 29 -15.61 8.35 -10.90
N GLY A 30 -14.32 8.13 -11.16
CA GLY A 30 -13.49 9.15 -11.82
C GLY A 30 -12.97 10.29 -10.93
N THR A 31 -13.06 10.22 -9.59
CA THR A 31 -12.54 11.25 -8.67
C THR A 31 -11.07 11.07 -8.27
N GLY A 32 -10.33 10.13 -8.87
CA GLY A 32 -8.90 9.97 -8.65
C GLY A 32 -8.51 9.14 -7.43
N LYS A 33 -9.41 8.36 -6.82
CA LYS A 33 -9.14 7.48 -5.65
C LYS A 33 -7.92 6.57 -5.85
N SER A 34 -7.91 5.79 -6.93
CA SER A 34 -6.82 4.86 -7.22
C SER A 34 -5.50 5.56 -7.56
N THR A 35 -5.56 6.76 -8.13
CA THR A 35 -4.37 7.61 -8.37
C THR A 35 -3.78 8.08 -7.03
N PHE A 36 -4.64 8.49 -6.09
CA PHE A 36 -4.21 8.87 -4.75
C PHE A 36 -3.62 7.67 -3.98
N LEU A 37 -4.25 6.50 -4.07
CA LEU A 37 -3.73 5.28 -3.45
C LEU A 37 -2.30 4.98 -3.92
N ARG A 38 -2.08 4.96 -5.25
CA ARG A 38 -0.75 4.74 -5.84
C ARG A 38 0.25 5.81 -5.40
N TYR A 39 -0.18 7.07 -5.32
CA TYR A 39 0.66 8.14 -4.81
C TYR A 39 1.09 7.91 -3.35
N ILE A 40 0.16 7.51 -2.48
CA ILE A 40 0.46 7.18 -1.08
C ILE A 40 1.43 6.01 -0.99
N ALA A 41 1.17 4.92 -1.71
CA ALA A 41 2.04 3.74 -1.72
C ALA A 41 3.47 4.09 -2.15
N ALA A 42 3.64 4.95 -3.17
CA ALA A 42 4.95 5.36 -3.67
C ALA A 42 5.69 6.36 -2.75
N ASN A 43 4.98 7.20 -2.00
CA ASN A 43 5.59 8.35 -1.30
C ASN A 43 5.53 8.27 0.23
N THR A 44 4.80 7.32 0.81
CA THR A 44 4.73 7.20 2.28
C THR A 44 6.04 6.64 2.85
N LYS A 45 6.44 7.19 4.00
CA LYS A 45 7.58 6.65 4.77
C LYS A 45 7.18 5.55 5.74
N LYS A 46 5.87 5.29 5.88
CA LYS A 46 5.36 4.21 6.73
C LYS A 46 5.59 2.87 6.06
N LYS A 47 5.97 1.87 6.84
CA LYS A 47 5.97 0.49 6.37
C LYS A 47 4.53 0.10 6.04
N HIS A 48 4.25 -0.15 4.79
CA HIS A 48 2.88 -0.36 4.33
C HIS A 48 2.73 -1.63 3.49
N ILE A 49 1.50 -2.05 3.35
CA ILE A 49 1.06 -3.10 2.43
C ILE A 49 -0.21 -2.63 1.72
N VAL A 50 -0.38 -3.08 0.47
CA VAL A 50 -1.58 -2.81 -0.33
C VAL A 50 -2.35 -4.10 -0.51
N LEU A 51 -3.63 -4.07 -0.20
CA LEU A 51 -4.52 -5.24 -0.25
C LEU A 51 -5.79 -4.91 -1.02
N ALA A 52 -6.42 -5.94 -1.61
CA ALA A 52 -7.71 -5.79 -2.26
C ALA A 52 -8.57 -7.06 -2.10
N PRO A 53 -9.91 -6.98 -2.29
CA PRO A 53 -10.79 -8.15 -2.13
C PRO A 53 -10.64 -9.19 -3.25
N THR A 54 -10.27 -8.78 -4.46
CA THR A 54 -10.18 -9.67 -5.64
C THR A 54 -8.77 -9.66 -6.22
N GLY A 55 -8.42 -10.74 -6.96
CA GLY A 55 -7.11 -10.85 -7.61
C GLY A 55 -6.84 -9.72 -8.61
N ILE A 56 -7.83 -9.38 -9.44
CA ILE A 56 -7.69 -8.30 -10.43
C ILE A 56 -7.50 -6.95 -9.75
N ALA A 57 -8.28 -6.64 -8.69
CA ALA A 57 -8.11 -5.41 -7.94
C ALA A 57 -6.75 -5.34 -7.24
N ALA A 58 -6.25 -6.47 -6.71
CA ALA A 58 -4.93 -6.55 -6.08
C ALA A 58 -3.80 -6.27 -7.08
N ILE A 59 -3.86 -6.87 -8.27
CA ILE A 59 -2.90 -6.61 -9.36
C ILE A 59 -2.92 -5.14 -9.77
N ASN A 60 -4.11 -4.56 -9.97
CA ASN A 60 -4.27 -3.15 -10.37
C ASN A 60 -3.78 -2.16 -9.31
N ALA A 61 -3.88 -2.55 -8.03
CA ALA A 61 -3.41 -1.75 -6.91
C ALA A 61 -1.91 -1.95 -6.60
N GLY A 62 -1.25 -2.94 -7.24
CA GLY A 62 0.13 -3.31 -6.95
C GLY A 62 0.28 -3.97 -5.58
N GLY A 63 -0.57 -4.95 -5.26
CA GLY A 63 -0.54 -5.58 -3.95
C GLY A 63 -1.05 -7.03 -3.95
N SER A 64 -1.50 -7.51 -2.81
CA SER A 64 -2.02 -8.87 -2.59
C SER A 64 -3.51 -8.88 -2.27
N THR A 65 -4.15 -10.06 -2.39
CA THR A 65 -5.53 -10.19 -1.93
C THR A 65 -5.61 -10.29 -0.41
N LEU A 66 -6.71 -9.79 0.18
CA LEU A 66 -7.01 -9.97 1.61
C LEU A 66 -6.98 -11.44 2.01
N HIS A 67 -7.55 -12.32 1.17
CA HIS A 67 -7.60 -13.76 1.41
C HIS A 67 -6.21 -14.38 1.48
N SER A 68 -5.33 -14.06 0.54
CA SER A 68 -3.95 -14.54 0.53
C SER A 68 -3.16 -13.98 1.73
N PHE A 69 -3.25 -12.67 1.98
CA PHE A 69 -2.46 -12.06 3.02
C PHE A 69 -2.83 -12.54 4.42
N PHE A 70 -4.13 -12.61 4.75
CA PHE A 70 -4.62 -13.01 6.07
C PHE A 70 -4.97 -14.51 6.16
N LYS A 71 -4.77 -15.31 5.10
CA LYS A 71 -5.24 -16.71 5.00
C LYS A 71 -6.71 -16.84 5.39
N LEU A 72 -7.55 -15.97 4.81
CA LEU A 72 -8.98 -15.97 5.09
C LEU A 72 -9.63 -17.22 4.50
N PRO A 73 -10.50 -17.90 5.22
CA PRO A 73 -11.33 -18.96 4.64
C PRO A 73 -12.42 -18.35 3.73
N PHE A 74 -12.94 -19.16 2.83
CA PHE A 74 -14.00 -18.74 1.91
C PHE A 74 -15.42 -18.84 2.49
N HIS A 75 -15.56 -19.33 3.73
CA HIS A 75 -16.84 -19.35 4.46
C HIS A 75 -17.02 -18.10 5.35
N PRO A 76 -18.24 -17.81 5.82
CA PRO A 76 -18.49 -16.73 6.76
C PRO A 76 -17.67 -16.84 8.04
N LEU A 77 -17.16 -15.70 8.52
CA LEU A 77 -16.32 -15.60 9.71
C LEU A 77 -17.17 -15.15 10.91
N LEU A 78 -17.77 -16.10 11.62
CA LEU A 78 -18.66 -15.79 12.72
C LEU A 78 -17.88 -15.29 13.95
N PRO A 79 -18.36 -14.24 14.65
CA PRO A 79 -17.68 -13.73 15.84
C PRO A 79 -17.51 -14.73 16.97
N ASN A 80 -18.43 -15.71 17.07
CA ASN A 80 -18.46 -16.77 18.09
C ASN A 80 -17.81 -18.08 17.64
N ASP A 81 -17.17 -18.13 16.48
CA ASP A 81 -16.45 -19.31 16.01
C ASP A 81 -15.26 -19.59 16.94
N SER A 82 -15.29 -20.76 17.57
CA SER A 82 -14.26 -21.20 18.50
C SER A 82 -12.89 -21.40 17.86
N MET A 83 -12.85 -21.80 16.57
CA MET A 83 -11.60 -21.98 15.81
C MET A 83 -10.82 -20.67 15.68
N TYR A 84 -11.54 -19.56 15.52
CA TYR A 84 -10.97 -18.23 15.37
C TYR A 84 -11.08 -17.37 16.63
N SER A 85 -11.29 -18.01 17.81
CA SER A 85 -11.21 -17.30 19.08
C SER A 85 -9.80 -16.76 19.33
N VAL A 86 -9.66 -15.73 20.19
CA VAL A 86 -8.35 -15.14 20.56
C VAL A 86 -7.34 -16.19 21.03
N ARG A 87 -7.82 -17.28 21.66
CA ARG A 87 -6.97 -18.37 22.16
C ARG A 87 -6.50 -19.30 21.03
N ASN A 88 -7.37 -19.60 20.07
CA ASN A 88 -7.14 -20.63 19.06
C ASN A 88 -6.61 -20.10 17.72
N ILE A 89 -6.83 -18.83 17.41
CA ILE A 89 -6.54 -18.26 16.09
C ILE A 89 -5.08 -18.46 15.62
N ARG A 90 -4.11 -18.49 16.55
CA ARG A 90 -2.71 -18.77 16.24
C ARG A 90 -2.49 -20.20 15.76
N ASN A 91 -3.17 -21.16 16.40
CA ASN A 91 -3.08 -22.57 16.06
C ASN A 91 -3.82 -22.87 14.75
N THR A 92 -4.87 -22.11 14.44
CA THR A 92 -5.67 -22.25 13.22
C THR A 92 -4.94 -21.68 12.02
N LEU A 93 -4.44 -20.45 12.09
CA LEU A 93 -3.81 -19.76 10.94
C LEU A 93 -2.37 -20.20 10.69
N LYS A 94 -1.64 -20.63 11.71
CA LYS A 94 -0.25 -21.15 11.64
C LYS A 94 0.64 -20.29 10.74
N TYR A 95 0.68 -18.98 11.00
CA TYR A 95 1.60 -18.09 10.28
C TYR A 95 3.06 -18.44 10.61
N ASN A 96 3.90 -18.41 9.59
CA ASN A 96 5.35 -18.54 9.77
C ASN A 96 5.92 -17.29 10.46
N SER A 97 7.18 -17.38 10.90
CA SER A 97 7.86 -16.29 11.63
C SER A 97 7.95 -15.00 10.82
N GLU A 98 8.18 -15.11 9.53
CA GLU A 98 8.26 -13.99 8.59
C GLU A 98 6.92 -13.25 8.49
N LYS A 99 5.81 -13.98 8.26
CA LYS A 99 4.48 -13.39 8.22
C LYS A 99 4.11 -12.67 9.51
N ILE A 100 4.45 -13.28 10.66
CA ILE A 100 4.25 -12.66 11.97
C ILE A 100 5.05 -11.35 12.07
N LYS A 101 6.27 -11.34 11.54
CA LYS A 101 7.12 -10.16 11.54
C LYS A 101 6.54 -9.04 10.68
N ILE A 102 6.11 -9.34 9.45
CA ILE A 102 5.42 -8.37 8.58
C ILE A 102 4.22 -7.76 9.30
N ILE A 103 3.34 -8.59 9.89
CA ILE A 103 2.15 -8.13 10.64
C ILE A 103 2.54 -7.19 11.80
N ARG A 104 3.66 -7.44 12.47
CA ARG A 104 4.13 -6.59 13.58
C ARG A 104 4.75 -5.29 13.09
N GLU A 105 5.50 -5.34 12.01
CA GLU A 105 6.26 -4.21 11.49
C GLU A 105 5.42 -3.25 10.64
N VAL A 106 4.39 -3.73 9.94
CA VAL A 106 3.52 -2.88 9.14
C VAL A 106 2.90 -1.77 10.00
N GLU A 107 2.89 -0.55 9.47
CA GLU A 107 2.32 0.63 10.12
C GLU A 107 1.02 1.08 9.46
N LEU A 108 0.93 0.92 8.13
CA LEU A 108 -0.21 1.32 7.31
C LEU A 108 -0.68 0.15 6.45
N ILE A 109 -1.95 -0.20 6.56
CA ILE A 109 -2.61 -1.19 5.70
C ILE A 109 -3.56 -0.45 4.77
N ILE A 110 -3.31 -0.51 3.47
CA ILE A 110 -4.12 0.10 2.43
C ILE A 110 -5.03 -0.99 1.87
N ILE A 111 -6.35 -0.75 1.85
CA ILE A 111 -7.33 -1.68 1.28
C ILE A 111 -8.08 -0.95 0.18
N ASP A 112 -7.87 -1.36 -1.07
CA ASP A 112 -8.61 -0.86 -2.23
C ASP A 112 -9.93 -1.63 -2.41
N GLU A 113 -10.88 -1.04 -3.12
CA GLU A 113 -12.22 -1.59 -3.37
C GLU A 113 -12.92 -2.10 -2.10
N ILE A 114 -12.83 -1.33 -1.02
CA ILE A 114 -13.37 -1.70 0.30
C ILE A 114 -14.88 -1.95 0.28
N SER A 115 -15.61 -1.37 -0.67
CA SER A 115 -17.05 -1.58 -0.84
C SER A 115 -17.43 -3.05 -1.01
N MET A 116 -16.53 -3.86 -1.55
CA MET A 116 -16.74 -5.30 -1.78
C MET A 116 -16.33 -6.16 -0.57
N VAL A 117 -15.81 -5.57 0.49
CA VAL A 117 -15.33 -6.30 1.68
C VAL A 117 -16.45 -6.42 2.72
N ARG A 118 -16.70 -7.65 3.20
CA ARG A 118 -17.72 -7.92 4.21
C ARG A 118 -17.30 -7.48 5.61
N ALA A 119 -18.28 -7.15 6.44
CA ALA A 119 -18.10 -6.75 7.83
C ALA A 119 -17.36 -7.80 8.68
N ASP A 120 -17.71 -9.08 8.52
CA ASP A 120 -17.08 -10.19 9.23
C ASP A 120 -15.58 -10.33 8.90
N ILE A 121 -15.18 -10.01 7.67
CA ILE A 121 -13.76 -9.99 7.25
C ILE A 121 -13.01 -8.89 7.99
N ILE A 122 -13.59 -7.69 8.13
CA ILE A 122 -12.95 -6.58 8.85
C ILE A 122 -12.76 -6.89 10.34
N ASP A 123 -13.78 -7.45 10.99
CA ASP A 123 -13.67 -7.86 12.40
C ASP A 123 -12.65 -8.98 12.59
N PHE A 124 -12.55 -9.88 11.62
CA PHE A 124 -11.53 -10.93 11.63
C PHE A 124 -10.12 -10.35 11.49
N ILE A 125 -9.92 -9.40 10.58
CA ILE A 125 -8.65 -8.69 10.40
C ILE A 125 -8.26 -7.97 11.69
N ASP A 126 -9.21 -7.27 12.34
CA ASP A 126 -8.97 -6.65 13.64
C ASP A 126 -8.48 -7.67 14.68
N LYS A 127 -9.18 -8.80 14.78
CA LYS A 127 -8.83 -9.89 15.70
C LYS A 127 -7.42 -10.43 15.43
N VAL A 128 -7.08 -10.72 14.17
CA VAL A 128 -5.76 -11.19 13.75
C VAL A 128 -4.68 -10.18 14.15
N LEU A 129 -4.88 -8.91 13.80
CA LEU A 129 -3.91 -7.87 14.08
C LEU A 129 -3.69 -7.68 15.58
N ARG A 130 -4.76 -7.64 16.39
CA ARG A 130 -4.63 -7.54 17.86
C ARG A 130 -3.82 -8.69 18.45
N VAL A 131 -4.12 -9.93 18.04
CA VAL A 131 -3.46 -11.12 18.57
C VAL A 131 -1.99 -11.20 18.18
N TYR A 132 -1.67 -10.97 16.91
CA TYR A 132 -0.29 -11.11 16.42
C TYR A 132 0.60 -9.90 16.76
N CYS A 133 0.03 -8.69 16.86
CA CYS A 133 0.73 -7.50 17.38
C CYS A 133 0.84 -7.50 18.90
N ARG A 134 0.17 -8.43 19.62
CA ARG A 134 0.09 -8.46 21.10
C ARG A 134 -0.49 -7.16 21.68
N ASN A 135 -1.37 -6.50 20.95
CA ASN A 135 -2.02 -5.27 21.36
C ASN A 135 -3.54 -5.44 21.29
N MET A 136 -4.11 -5.96 22.36
CA MET A 136 -5.56 -6.21 22.47
C MET A 136 -6.38 -4.95 22.76
N ARG A 137 -5.72 -3.85 23.15
CA ARG A 137 -6.42 -2.62 23.59
C ARG A 137 -6.78 -1.72 22.42
N GLU A 138 -5.89 -1.60 21.43
CA GLU A 138 -6.08 -0.70 20.31
C GLU A 138 -6.73 -1.42 19.10
N PRO A 139 -7.67 -0.77 18.41
CA PRO A 139 -8.22 -1.27 17.15
C PRO A 139 -7.11 -1.65 16.18
N PHE A 140 -7.32 -2.75 15.45
CA PHE A 140 -6.35 -3.29 14.48
C PHE A 140 -4.94 -3.49 15.04
N GLY A 141 -4.82 -3.73 16.36
CA GLY A 141 -3.54 -3.87 17.02
C GLY A 141 -2.66 -2.61 16.98
N GLY A 142 -3.27 -1.44 16.81
CA GLY A 142 -2.60 -0.14 16.68
C GLY A 142 -2.10 0.19 15.27
N LYS A 143 -2.52 -0.58 14.24
CA LYS A 143 -2.22 -0.29 12.84
C LYS A 143 -3.19 0.75 12.28
N GLN A 144 -2.69 1.60 11.38
CA GLN A 144 -3.51 2.53 10.62
C GLN A 144 -4.07 1.84 9.38
N LEU A 145 -5.35 2.06 9.07
CA LEU A 145 -5.97 1.62 7.83
C LEU A 145 -6.26 2.81 6.92
N LEU A 146 -5.94 2.66 5.63
CA LEU A 146 -6.47 3.48 4.56
C LEU A 146 -7.43 2.61 3.75
N LEU A 147 -8.73 2.86 3.90
CA LEU A 147 -9.80 2.17 3.20
C LEU A 147 -10.20 3.01 1.99
N VAL A 148 -10.11 2.46 0.78
CA VAL A 148 -10.40 3.19 -0.47
C VAL A 148 -11.54 2.51 -1.20
N GLY A 149 -12.54 3.25 -1.64
CA GLY A 149 -13.67 2.70 -2.41
C GLY A 149 -14.88 3.63 -2.45
N ASP A 150 -15.92 3.19 -3.14
CA ASP A 150 -17.20 3.90 -3.21
C ASP A 150 -18.33 2.95 -2.82
N ILE A 151 -18.91 3.17 -1.64
CA ILE A 151 -19.99 2.30 -1.11
C ILE A 151 -21.30 2.37 -1.89
N TYR A 152 -21.42 3.33 -2.79
CA TYR A 152 -22.54 3.43 -3.73
C TYR A 152 -22.33 2.58 -5.00
N GLN A 153 -21.13 2.01 -5.17
CA GLN A 153 -20.84 1.04 -6.23
C GLN A 153 -21.31 -0.36 -5.80
N LEU A 154 -20.56 -1.39 -6.17
CA LEU A 154 -20.98 -2.76 -5.90
C LEU A 154 -20.88 -3.12 -4.41
N GLU A 155 -21.97 -3.70 -3.90
CA GLU A 155 -22.02 -4.26 -2.55
C GLU A 155 -21.28 -5.59 -2.46
N PRO A 156 -20.87 -6.03 -1.24
CA PRO A 156 -20.26 -7.35 -1.05
C PRO A 156 -21.17 -8.48 -1.53
N VAL A 157 -20.62 -9.39 -2.31
CA VAL A 157 -21.37 -10.58 -2.75
C VAL A 157 -21.49 -11.55 -1.58
N VAL A 158 -22.73 -11.80 -1.16
CA VAL A 158 -23.05 -12.73 -0.06
C VAL A 158 -24.13 -13.68 -0.53
N LYS A 159 -23.84 -14.99 -0.49
CA LYS A 159 -24.83 -16.03 -0.78
C LYS A 159 -25.96 -15.98 0.26
N GLU A 160 -27.14 -16.39 -0.12
CA GLU A 160 -28.30 -16.35 0.78
C GLU A 160 -28.10 -17.19 2.05
N GLU A 161 -27.42 -18.33 1.92
CA GLU A 161 -27.04 -19.19 3.05
C GLU A 161 -26.09 -18.49 4.02
N ASP A 162 -25.06 -17.82 3.47
CA ASP A 162 -24.08 -17.06 4.25
C ASP A 162 -24.74 -15.85 4.94
N ARG A 163 -25.67 -15.19 4.26
CA ARG A 163 -26.44 -14.06 4.80
C ARG A 163 -27.24 -14.48 6.05
N LYS A 164 -27.90 -15.64 6.01
CA LYS A 164 -28.63 -16.18 7.17
C LYS A 164 -27.72 -16.41 8.38
N LEU A 165 -26.47 -16.82 8.15
CA LEU A 165 -25.49 -17.02 9.22
C LEU A 165 -24.95 -15.71 9.79
N LEU A 166 -24.80 -14.66 8.96
CA LEU A 166 -24.22 -13.38 9.36
C LEU A 166 -25.24 -12.42 9.99
N ASN A 167 -26.51 -12.46 9.55
CA ASN A 167 -27.56 -11.54 10.01
C ASN A 167 -27.76 -11.47 11.55
N PRO A 168 -27.57 -12.57 12.36
CA PRO A 168 -27.65 -12.47 13.81
C PRO A 168 -26.55 -11.60 14.44
N PHE A 169 -25.45 -11.37 13.71
CA PHE A 169 -24.27 -10.69 14.23
C PHE A 169 -24.04 -9.30 13.64
N TYR A 170 -24.48 -9.06 12.41
CA TYR A 170 -24.21 -7.83 11.65
C TYR A 170 -25.51 -7.26 11.08
N ARG A 171 -25.68 -5.95 11.19
CA ARG A 171 -26.83 -5.23 10.62
C ARG A 171 -26.88 -5.32 9.11
N SER A 172 -25.70 -5.28 8.48
CA SER A 172 -25.51 -5.48 7.05
C SER A 172 -24.19 -6.16 6.74
N SER A 173 -24.00 -6.55 5.49
CA SER A 173 -22.75 -7.13 5.01
C SER A 173 -21.64 -6.11 4.74
N PHE A 174 -21.93 -4.81 4.74
CA PHE A 174 -20.94 -3.78 4.41
C PHE A 174 -19.86 -3.66 5.46
N PHE A 175 -18.64 -3.35 5.04
CA PHE A 175 -17.46 -3.24 5.91
C PHE A 175 -17.68 -2.30 7.10
N PHE A 176 -18.43 -1.22 6.91
CA PHE A 176 -18.68 -0.21 7.95
C PHE A 176 -19.61 -0.67 9.08
N ASP A 177 -20.34 -1.77 8.89
CA ASP A 177 -21.13 -2.42 9.95
C ASP A 177 -20.32 -3.46 10.75
N ALA A 178 -19.00 -3.56 10.51
CA ALA A 178 -18.11 -4.31 11.37
C ALA A 178 -18.13 -3.76 12.80
N LYS A 179 -18.16 -4.65 13.79
CA LYS A 179 -18.29 -4.30 15.22
C LYS A 179 -17.14 -3.41 15.70
N ILE A 180 -15.96 -3.56 15.10
CA ILE A 180 -14.80 -2.74 15.43
C ILE A 180 -15.06 -1.24 15.25
N PHE A 181 -15.83 -0.82 14.25
CA PHE A 181 -16.14 0.60 14.02
C PHE A 181 -17.10 1.21 15.04
N GLN A 182 -17.66 0.41 15.95
CA GLN A 182 -18.38 0.91 17.13
C GLN A 182 -17.40 1.41 18.22
N GLN A 183 -16.12 1.00 18.18
CA GLN A 183 -15.12 1.35 19.19
C GLN A 183 -14.39 2.67 18.88
N PHE A 184 -14.43 3.14 17.65
CA PHE A 184 -13.85 4.41 17.24
C PHE A 184 -14.54 4.99 16.01
N GLN A 185 -14.50 6.32 15.88
CA GLN A 185 -15.05 7.00 14.73
C GLN A 185 -14.04 6.99 13.56
N LEU A 186 -14.43 6.37 12.45
CA LEU A 186 -13.66 6.36 11.21
C LEU A 186 -13.73 7.75 10.56
N VAL A 187 -12.58 8.35 10.25
CA VAL A 187 -12.54 9.58 9.45
C VAL A 187 -12.93 9.23 8.03
N SER A 188 -13.93 9.92 7.47
CA SER A 188 -14.43 9.65 6.11
C SER A 188 -14.33 10.90 5.27
N ILE A 189 -13.50 10.87 4.22
CA ILE A 189 -13.30 11.97 3.27
C ILE A 189 -13.84 11.55 1.90
N GLU A 190 -14.80 12.31 1.38
CA GLU A 190 -15.34 12.12 0.06
C GLU A 190 -14.73 13.13 -0.92
N LEU A 191 -14.09 12.61 -1.98
CA LEU A 191 -13.57 13.40 -3.08
C LEU A 191 -14.74 13.84 -3.98
N LYS A 192 -14.85 15.14 -4.21
CA LYS A 192 -15.96 15.74 -4.94
C LYS A 192 -15.66 15.97 -6.43
N LYS A 193 -14.40 16.33 -6.75
CA LYS A 193 -14.01 16.69 -8.12
C LYS A 193 -13.93 15.45 -9.01
N VAL A 194 -14.68 15.45 -10.10
CA VAL A 194 -14.71 14.38 -11.11
C VAL A 194 -13.75 14.74 -12.24
N TYR A 195 -12.96 13.76 -12.71
CA TYR A 195 -11.98 13.94 -13.78
C TYR A 195 -12.30 13.07 -15.02
N ARG A 196 -13.25 12.15 -14.95
CA ARG A 196 -13.59 11.19 -16.01
C ARG A 196 -14.60 11.74 -17.00
N GLN A 197 -15.69 12.33 -16.51
CA GLN A 197 -16.75 12.89 -17.30
C GLN A 197 -16.63 14.40 -17.34
N SER A 198 -16.99 15.00 -18.48
CA SER A 198 -16.98 16.46 -18.69
C SER A 198 -18.36 17.07 -18.89
N ASP A 199 -19.38 16.26 -19.24
CA ASP A 199 -20.77 16.72 -19.44
C ASP A 199 -21.46 16.93 -18.08
N PRO A 200 -21.85 18.19 -17.73
CA PRO A 200 -22.52 18.48 -16.47
C PRO A 200 -23.87 17.81 -16.31
N VAL A 201 -24.62 17.63 -17.42
CA VAL A 201 -25.95 17.00 -17.39
C VAL A 201 -25.79 15.53 -17.05
N PHE A 202 -24.88 14.83 -17.72
CA PHE A 202 -24.63 13.43 -17.45
C PHE A 202 -24.08 13.20 -16.06
N ILE A 203 -23.16 14.06 -15.58
CA ILE A 203 -22.65 14.02 -14.20
C ILE A 203 -23.80 14.17 -13.20
N GLY A 204 -24.73 15.09 -13.44
CA GLY A 204 -25.94 15.28 -12.61
C GLY A 204 -26.82 14.04 -12.56
N ILE A 205 -27.11 13.43 -13.71
CA ILE A 205 -27.88 12.17 -13.80
C ILE A 205 -27.16 11.06 -12.99
N LEU A 206 -25.85 10.89 -13.18
CA LEU A 206 -25.07 9.88 -12.44
C LEU A 206 -25.12 10.12 -10.93
N ASP A 207 -25.13 11.37 -10.47
CA ASP A 207 -25.23 11.71 -9.06
C ASP A 207 -26.58 11.34 -8.47
N HIS A 208 -27.67 11.63 -9.19
CA HIS A 208 -29.02 11.26 -8.77
C HIS A 208 -29.19 9.74 -8.71
N ILE A 209 -28.66 9.01 -9.71
CA ILE A 209 -28.71 7.55 -9.72
C ILE A 209 -27.86 6.97 -8.59
N ARG A 210 -26.63 7.49 -8.40
CA ARG A 210 -25.71 7.04 -7.33
C ARG A 210 -26.38 7.11 -5.96
N THR A 211 -27.11 8.18 -5.69
CA THR A 211 -27.76 8.40 -4.39
C THR A 211 -29.19 7.84 -4.31
N SER A 212 -29.68 7.20 -5.39
CA SER A 212 -31.07 6.74 -5.52
C SER A 212 -32.07 7.90 -5.35
N GLN A 213 -31.76 9.05 -5.99
CA GLN A 213 -32.58 10.26 -6.03
C GLN A 213 -32.90 10.64 -7.48
N ALA A 214 -32.87 9.66 -8.38
CA ALA A 214 -33.21 9.88 -9.80
C ALA A 214 -34.61 10.46 -9.95
N GLN A 215 -34.71 11.55 -10.70
CA GLN A 215 -35.93 12.22 -11.01
C GLN A 215 -36.55 11.65 -12.31
N SER A 216 -37.83 11.90 -12.53
CA SER A 216 -38.49 11.45 -13.75
C SER A 216 -37.80 11.98 -15.02
N GLN A 217 -37.26 13.20 -14.96
CA GLN A 217 -36.50 13.80 -16.07
C GLN A 217 -35.19 13.05 -16.36
N ASP A 218 -34.47 12.61 -15.32
CA ASP A 218 -33.23 11.81 -15.49
C ASP A 218 -33.53 10.51 -16.21
N LEU A 219 -34.59 9.81 -15.77
CA LEU A 219 -35.02 8.56 -16.39
C LEU A 219 -35.52 8.78 -17.83
N GLN A 220 -36.21 9.88 -18.10
CA GLN A 220 -36.64 10.22 -19.44
C GLN A 220 -35.45 10.42 -20.39
N LEU A 221 -34.45 11.18 -19.97
CA LEU A 221 -33.21 11.39 -20.75
C LEU A 221 -32.46 10.09 -21.00
N LEU A 222 -32.30 9.26 -19.97
CA LEU A 222 -31.63 7.94 -20.10
C LEU A 222 -32.43 7.01 -21.03
N ASN A 223 -33.77 6.95 -20.87
CA ASN A 223 -34.60 6.02 -21.62
C ASN A 223 -34.79 6.46 -23.09
N GLN A 224 -34.46 7.70 -23.45
CA GLN A 224 -34.29 8.10 -24.85
C GLN A 224 -33.14 7.37 -25.54
N ARG A 225 -32.23 6.77 -24.75
CA ARG A 225 -31.10 5.98 -25.26
C ARG A 225 -31.49 4.50 -25.51
N VAL A 226 -32.72 4.09 -25.32
CA VAL A 226 -33.18 2.72 -25.63
C VAL A 226 -33.12 2.49 -27.13
N GLY A 227 -32.38 1.44 -27.54
CA GLY A 227 -32.16 1.12 -28.95
C GLY A 227 -31.39 2.18 -29.74
N ALA A 228 -30.75 3.12 -29.05
CA ALA A 228 -29.97 4.16 -29.73
C ALA A 228 -28.84 3.52 -30.54
N GLN A 229 -28.73 3.92 -31.80
CA GLN A 229 -27.61 3.50 -32.65
C GLN A 229 -26.33 4.19 -32.17
N LEU A 230 -25.32 3.39 -31.89
CA LEU A 230 -23.99 3.87 -31.61
C LEU A 230 -23.21 3.96 -32.91
N ASP A 231 -22.23 4.84 -32.96
CA ASP A 231 -21.40 5.01 -34.14
C ASP A 231 -20.35 3.88 -34.15
N GLU A 232 -20.73 2.71 -34.67
CA GLU A 232 -19.87 1.53 -34.78
C GLU A 232 -19.10 1.58 -36.09
N SER A 233 -18.01 2.35 -36.10
CA SER A 233 -16.98 2.31 -37.15
C SER A 233 -15.77 1.52 -36.64
N ASP A 234 -14.84 1.14 -37.54
CA ASP A 234 -13.59 0.47 -37.16
C ASP A 234 -12.77 1.22 -36.10
N SER A 235 -13.05 2.52 -35.93
CA SER A 235 -12.42 3.40 -34.95
C SER A 235 -13.29 3.71 -33.72
N LYS A 236 -14.51 3.13 -33.61
CA LYS A 236 -15.43 3.36 -32.47
C LYS A 236 -16.14 2.08 -32.10
N LEU A 237 -15.50 1.35 -31.23
CA LEU A 237 -16.00 0.06 -30.75
C LEU A 237 -16.97 0.26 -29.59
N ALA A 238 -18.08 -0.48 -29.59
CA ALA A 238 -19.01 -0.54 -28.47
C ALA A 238 -18.86 -1.86 -27.71
N ILE A 239 -18.98 -1.80 -26.37
CA ILE A 239 -18.94 -2.99 -25.53
C ILE A 239 -20.26 -3.17 -24.79
N THR A 240 -20.75 -4.42 -24.71
CA THR A 240 -21.97 -4.72 -23.95
C THR A 240 -21.63 -4.97 -22.47
N LEU A 241 -22.33 -4.25 -21.58
CA LEU A 241 -22.25 -4.44 -20.12
C LEU A 241 -23.49 -5.18 -19.66
N SER A 242 -23.34 -6.40 -19.12
CA SER A 242 -24.45 -7.17 -18.58
C SER A 242 -24.25 -7.49 -17.09
N THR A 243 -25.37 -7.63 -16.35
CA THR A 243 -25.35 -8.08 -14.95
C THR A 243 -25.07 -9.58 -14.84
N ARG A 244 -25.22 -10.35 -15.90
CA ARG A 244 -25.15 -11.81 -15.94
C ARG A 244 -23.92 -12.31 -16.69
N ARG A 245 -23.25 -13.28 -16.09
CA ARG A 245 -22.05 -13.89 -16.70
C ARG A 245 -22.41 -14.79 -17.89
N ASP A 246 -23.46 -15.57 -17.76
CA ASP A 246 -23.93 -16.46 -18.84
C ASP A 246 -24.27 -15.68 -20.13
N THR A 247 -24.91 -14.51 -19.99
CA THR A 247 -25.17 -13.62 -21.13
C THR A 247 -23.89 -13.13 -21.79
N VAL A 248 -22.90 -12.73 -20.98
CA VAL A 248 -21.61 -12.26 -21.49
C VAL A 248 -20.85 -13.37 -22.21
N ASP A 249 -20.78 -14.55 -21.61
CA ASP A 249 -20.11 -15.72 -22.21
C ASP A 249 -20.78 -16.10 -23.53
N PHE A 250 -22.12 -16.14 -23.57
CA PHE A 250 -22.91 -16.41 -24.77
C PHE A 250 -22.66 -15.39 -25.90
N ILE A 251 -22.65 -14.08 -25.59
CA ILE A 251 -22.40 -13.04 -26.60
C ILE A 251 -20.98 -13.23 -27.19
N ASN A 252 -19.97 -13.36 -26.34
CA ASN A 252 -18.59 -13.46 -26.79
C ASN A 252 -18.35 -14.74 -27.62
N GLU A 253 -18.89 -15.87 -27.19
CA GLU A 253 -18.77 -17.13 -27.94
C GLU A 253 -19.48 -17.08 -29.29
N ASN A 254 -20.69 -16.53 -29.32
CA ASN A 254 -21.44 -16.44 -30.57
C ASN A 254 -20.76 -15.49 -31.56
N GLN A 255 -20.31 -14.33 -31.12
CA GLN A 255 -19.61 -13.39 -31.98
C GLN A 255 -18.30 -13.99 -32.53
N LEU A 256 -17.56 -14.72 -31.69
CA LEU A 256 -16.36 -15.42 -32.14
C LEU A 256 -16.68 -16.50 -33.18
N LYS A 257 -17.78 -17.26 -33.01
CA LYS A 257 -18.23 -18.30 -33.96
C LYS A 257 -18.65 -17.70 -35.30
N LEU A 258 -19.24 -16.50 -35.32
CA LEU A 258 -19.70 -15.82 -36.55
C LEU A 258 -18.53 -15.32 -37.40
N LEU A 259 -17.36 -15.12 -36.82
CA LEU A 259 -16.18 -14.71 -37.58
C LEU A 259 -15.67 -15.87 -38.44
N PRO A 260 -15.17 -15.57 -39.66
CA PRO A 260 -14.60 -16.58 -40.57
C PRO A 260 -13.33 -17.19 -40.00
N GLY A 261 -12.99 -18.38 -40.50
CA GLY A 261 -11.75 -19.09 -40.15
C GLY A 261 -11.82 -19.89 -38.85
N GLU A 262 -10.77 -20.66 -38.59
CA GLU A 262 -10.63 -21.41 -37.35
C GLU A 262 -9.97 -20.54 -36.26
N PRO A 263 -10.32 -20.75 -34.98
CA PRO A 263 -9.72 -20.02 -33.89
C PRO A 263 -8.28 -20.44 -33.63
N THR A 264 -7.38 -19.49 -33.49
CA THR A 264 -6.00 -19.70 -33.05
C THR A 264 -5.97 -19.78 -31.52
N LEU A 265 -5.29 -20.80 -30.99
CA LEU A 265 -5.14 -21.01 -29.56
C LEU A 265 -3.82 -20.43 -29.05
N PHE A 266 -3.90 -19.53 -28.10
CA PHE A 266 -2.76 -19.00 -27.34
C PHE A 266 -2.79 -19.55 -25.93
N ARG A 267 -1.71 -20.23 -25.51
CA ARG A 267 -1.60 -20.82 -24.16
C ARG A 267 -0.76 -19.95 -23.25
N GLY A 268 -1.33 -19.60 -22.10
CA GLY A 268 -0.61 -18.92 -21.04
C GLY A 268 0.31 -19.85 -20.27
N ASN A 269 1.40 -19.30 -19.74
CA ASN A 269 2.40 -20.01 -18.96
C ASN A 269 2.37 -19.52 -17.50
N ILE A 270 2.34 -20.48 -16.56
CA ILE A 270 2.42 -20.21 -15.12
C ILE A 270 3.76 -20.72 -14.61
N GLN A 271 4.50 -19.86 -13.94
CA GLN A 271 5.73 -20.17 -13.24
C GLN A 271 5.55 -19.87 -11.74
N GLY A 272 5.97 -20.78 -10.87
CA GLY A 272 5.83 -20.63 -9.41
C GLY A 272 4.38 -20.69 -8.92
N GLU A 273 4.06 -19.93 -7.88
CA GLU A 273 2.74 -19.93 -7.23
C GLU A 273 1.82 -18.87 -7.84
N PHE A 274 0.91 -19.23 -8.73
CA PHE A 274 -0.10 -18.32 -9.26
C PHE A 274 -1.49 -18.98 -9.24
N PRO A 275 -2.42 -18.56 -8.35
CA PRO A 275 -3.74 -19.19 -8.24
C PRO A 275 -4.58 -18.98 -9.50
N GLU A 276 -5.23 -20.03 -10.00
CA GLU A 276 -6.11 -19.95 -11.18
C GLU A 276 -7.24 -18.93 -11.00
N SER A 277 -7.78 -18.80 -9.80
CA SER A 277 -8.83 -17.82 -9.48
C SER A 277 -8.38 -16.37 -9.64
N SER A 278 -7.09 -16.12 -9.70
CA SER A 278 -6.47 -14.79 -9.84
C SER A 278 -5.98 -14.51 -11.26
N LEU A 279 -6.16 -15.44 -12.19
CA LEU A 279 -5.74 -15.27 -13.58
C LEU A 279 -6.46 -14.10 -14.24
N PRO A 280 -5.72 -13.10 -14.73
CA PRO A 280 -6.32 -11.96 -15.42
C PRO A 280 -6.90 -12.31 -16.79
N THR A 281 -6.35 -13.34 -17.47
CA THR A 281 -6.84 -13.93 -18.73
C THR A 281 -7.01 -15.43 -18.58
N PRO A 282 -7.81 -16.10 -19.45
CA PRO A 282 -7.84 -17.56 -19.53
C PRO A 282 -6.46 -18.12 -19.88
N ILE A 283 -6.13 -19.31 -19.35
CA ILE A 283 -4.93 -20.05 -19.74
C ILE A 283 -4.98 -20.37 -21.24
N GLU A 284 -6.14 -20.82 -21.71
CA GLU A 284 -6.40 -21.06 -23.13
C GLU A 284 -7.22 -19.91 -23.69
N LEU A 285 -6.59 -19.12 -24.55
CA LEU A 285 -7.19 -17.96 -25.19
C LEU A 285 -7.42 -18.25 -26.68
N TYR A 286 -8.68 -18.39 -27.07
CA TYR A 286 -9.09 -18.63 -28.46
C TYR A 286 -9.44 -17.33 -29.13
N LEU A 287 -8.75 -17.00 -30.23
CA LEU A 287 -8.89 -15.74 -30.95
C LEU A 287 -9.04 -15.98 -32.45
N LYS A 288 -9.70 -15.05 -33.15
CA LYS A 288 -9.77 -14.99 -34.62
C LYS A 288 -9.46 -13.58 -35.11
N THR A 289 -8.99 -13.46 -36.34
CA THR A 289 -8.95 -12.15 -37.03
C THR A 289 -10.35 -11.57 -37.10
N GLY A 290 -10.49 -10.27 -36.81
CA GLY A 290 -11.78 -9.57 -36.67
C GLY A 290 -12.37 -9.65 -35.26
N ALA A 291 -11.76 -10.38 -34.31
CA ALA A 291 -12.28 -10.44 -32.96
C ALA A 291 -12.09 -9.12 -32.20
N GLN A 292 -13.17 -8.68 -31.57
CA GLN A 292 -13.13 -7.53 -30.67
C GLN A 292 -12.53 -7.94 -29.32
N ILE A 293 -11.55 -7.17 -28.89
CA ILE A 293 -10.82 -7.42 -27.64
C ILE A 293 -10.78 -6.17 -26.74
N ILE A 294 -10.45 -6.43 -25.48
CA ILE A 294 -10.11 -5.39 -24.51
C ILE A 294 -8.72 -5.66 -23.95
N PHE A 295 -7.91 -4.64 -23.89
CA PHE A 295 -6.65 -4.69 -23.17
C PHE A 295 -6.89 -4.65 -21.67
N ILE A 296 -6.24 -5.56 -20.93
CA ILE A 296 -6.43 -5.70 -19.47
C ILE A 296 -5.18 -5.30 -18.66
N LYS A 297 -4.19 -4.73 -19.34
CA LYS A 297 -2.98 -4.20 -18.74
C LYS A 297 -2.50 -2.98 -19.54
N ASN A 298 -1.94 -1.99 -18.84
CA ASN A 298 -1.31 -0.85 -19.50
C ASN A 298 -0.05 -1.30 -20.25
N ASP A 299 0.14 -0.76 -21.42
CA ASP A 299 1.38 -0.91 -22.15
C ASP A 299 2.51 -0.08 -21.53
N ILE A 300 3.75 -0.58 -21.62
CA ILE A 300 4.94 0.09 -21.10
C ILE A 300 5.28 1.32 -21.98
N GLU A 301 5.07 1.21 -23.28
CA GLU A 301 5.31 2.28 -24.26
C GLU A 301 4.11 3.23 -24.41
N HIS A 302 3.06 3.03 -23.60
CA HIS A 302 1.83 3.84 -23.61
C HIS A 302 1.03 3.81 -24.91
N GLN A 303 1.14 2.76 -25.72
CA GLN A 303 0.35 2.58 -26.95
C GLN A 303 -1.12 2.31 -26.63
N TRP A 304 -1.40 1.64 -25.50
CA TRP A 304 -2.76 1.44 -24.95
C TRP A 304 -2.76 1.47 -23.42
N VAL A 305 -3.94 1.58 -22.87
CA VAL A 305 -4.19 1.49 -21.43
C VAL A 305 -5.17 0.36 -21.12
N ASN A 306 -5.20 -0.07 -19.88
CA ASN A 306 -6.20 -1.04 -19.41
C ASN A 306 -7.62 -0.50 -19.66
N GLY A 307 -8.42 -1.25 -20.42
CA GLY A 307 -9.78 -0.84 -20.85
C GLY A 307 -9.86 -0.38 -22.31
N THR A 308 -8.75 -0.14 -22.99
CA THR A 308 -8.74 0.16 -24.43
C THR A 308 -9.34 -1.00 -25.20
N LEU A 309 -10.28 -0.70 -26.10
CA LEU A 309 -10.87 -1.67 -27.02
C LEU A 309 -10.04 -1.73 -28.32
N GLY A 310 -10.08 -2.88 -28.98
CA GLY A 310 -9.44 -3.08 -30.27
C GLY A 310 -10.03 -4.25 -31.05
N THR A 311 -9.65 -4.33 -32.33
CA THR A 311 -10.01 -5.44 -33.23
C THR A 311 -8.74 -6.12 -33.69
N ILE A 312 -8.70 -7.46 -33.63
CA ILE A 312 -7.57 -8.23 -34.14
C ILE A 312 -7.54 -8.12 -35.66
N ILE A 313 -6.43 -7.65 -36.21
CA ILE A 313 -6.25 -7.49 -37.67
C ILE A 313 -5.39 -8.61 -38.28
N GLY A 314 -4.65 -9.37 -37.47
CA GLY A 314 -3.86 -10.49 -37.94
C GLY A 314 -3.03 -11.13 -36.83
N PHE A 315 -2.43 -12.27 -37.20
CA PHE A 315 -1.47 -13.02 -36.39
C PHE A 315 -0.19 -13.19 -37.20
N ASP A 316 0.96 -13.21 -36.54
CA ASP A 316 2.23 -13.58 -37.17
C ASP A 316 2.47 -15.07 -36.91
N ASP A 317 2.74 -15.83 -37.98
CA ASP A 317 2.93 -17.28 -37.93
C ASP A 317 4.38 -17.71 -37.65
N GLU A 318 5.33 -16.76 -37.65
CA GLU A 318 6.75 -17.03 -37.40
C GLU A 318 7.08 -16.92 -35.91
N ASP A 319 7.61 -17.99 -35.34
CA ASP A 319 8.23 -18.30 -34.01
C ASP A 319 7.87 -17.51 -32.75
N ASP A 320 7.44 -16.27 -32.84
CA ASP A 320 6.93 -15.43 -31.75
C ASP A 320 5.53 -14.94 -32.13
N ALA A 321 4.51 -15.79 -31.92
CA ALA A 321 3.13 -15.49 -32.27
C ALA A 321 2.71 -14.07 -31.82
N LYS A 322 2.90 -13.08 -32.69
CA LYS A 322 2.51 -11.69 -32.45
C LYS A 322 1.07 -11.50 -32.87
N ILE A 323 0.34 -10.74 -32.06
CA ILE A 323 -1.04 -10.37 -32.38
C ILE A 323 -1.05 -8.90 -32.80
N TYR A 324 -1.57 -8.65 -33.98
CA TYR A 324 -1.76 -7.27 -34.48
C TYR A 324 -3.19 -6.82 -34.18
N VAL A 325 -3.31 -5.69 -33.52
CA VAL A 325 -4.60 -5.13 -33.07
C VAL A 325 -4.75 -3.69 -33.55
N ARG A 326 -5.88 -3.38 -34.15
CA ARG A 326 -6.29 -2.00 -34.39
C ARG A 326 -7.08 -1.52 -33.18
N THR A 327 -6.55 -0.53 -32.48
CA THR A 327 -7.20 0.07 -31.31
C THR A 327 -8.40 0.94 -31.74
N GLU A 328 -9.31 1.23 -30.80
CA GLU A 328 -10.45 2.14 -31.03
C GLU A 328 -10.04 3.57 -31.44
N ASN A 329 -8.77 3.94 -31.28
CA ASN A 329 -8.22 5.21 -31.75
C ASN A 329 -7.65 5.14 -33.19
N GLY A 330 -7.83 3.99 -33.87
CA GLY A 330 -7.35 3.75 -35.23
C GLY A 330 -5.85 3.47 -35.35
N GLN A 331 -5.15 3.24 -34.26
CA GLN A 331 -3.74 2.86 -34.25
C GLN A 331 -3.58 1.35 -34.38
N ASP A 332 -2.74 0.90 -35.27
CA ASP A 332 -2.33 -0.49 -35.37
C ASP A 332 -1.15 -0.73 -34.42
N VAL A 333 -1.32 -1.67 -33.49
CA VAL A 333 -0.34 -2.00 -32.46
C VAL A 333 -0.02 -3.49 -32.48
N MET A 334 1.23 -3.82 -32.17
CA MET A 334 1.70 -5.19 -32.00
C MET A 334 1.60 -5.57 -30.53
N VAL A 335 0.96 -6.68 -30.24
CA VAL A 335 0.72 -7.17 -28.88
C VAL A 335 1.58 -8.41 -28.64
N GLU A 336 2.39 -8.33 -27.61
CA GLU A 336 3.22 -9.42 -27.11
C GLU A 336 2.68 -9.96 -25.77
N PRO A 337 3.06 -11.18 -25.37
CA PRO A 337 2.73 -11.70 -24.06
C PRO A 337 3.22 -10.78 -22.95
N ALA A 338 2.38 -10.56 -21.95
CA ALA A 338 2.69 -9.76 -20.79
C ALA A 338 2.67 -10.64 -19.53
N ALA A 339 3.54 -10.33 -18.60
CA ALA A 339 3.63 -11.06 -17.34
C ALA A 339 2.85 -10.34 -16.22
N TRP A 340 2.18 -11.13 -15.38
CA TRP A 340 1.60 -10.70 -14.12
C TRP A 340 2.29 -11.43 -12.99
N SER A 341 2.76 -10.67 -12.02
CA SER A 341 3.46 -11.21 -10.86
C SER A 341 2.49 -11.43 -9.69
N ASN A 342 2.57 -12.60 -9.08
CA ASN A 342 1.96 -12.82 -7.77
C ASN A 342 2.98 -12.44 -6.70
N MET A 343 2.72 -11.34 -6.01
CA MET A 343 3.65 -10.76 -5.05
C MET A 343 3.35 -11.24 -3.63
N ARG A 344 4.41 -11.52 -2.88
CA ARG A 344 4.37 -11.77 -1.45
C ARG A 344 5.16 -10.69 -0.75
N TYR A 345 4.66 -10.22 0.39
CA TYR A 345 5.43 -9.31 1.23
C TYR A 345 6.44 -10.08 2.08
N HIS A 346 7.68 -9.63 2.10
CA HIS A 346 8.71 -10.10 3.02
C HIS A 346 9.32 -8.92 3.80
N PHE A 347 9.98 -9.19 4.92
CA PHE A 347 10.62 -8.17 5.72
C PHE A 347 12.13 -8.22 5.56
N ASN A 348 12.73 -7.21 4.95
CA ASN A 348 14.16 -7.06 4.81
C ASN A 348 14.78 -6.67 6.17
N GLU A 349 15.59 -7.58 6.73
CA GLU A 349 16.22 -7.40 8.05
C GLU A 349 17.30 -6.30 8.05
N VAL A 350 17.97 -6.11 6.93
CA VAL A 350 19.06 -5.15 6.79
C VAL A 350 18.50 -3.73 6.68
N GLU A 351 17.59 -3.53 5.75
CA GLU A 351 17.01 -2.21 5.49
C GLU A 351 15.84 -1.85 6.42
N LYS A 352 15.35 -2.82 7.22
CA LYS A 352 14.19 -2.67 8.12
C LYS A 352 12.92 -2.22 7.38
N LYS A 353 12.76 -2.68 6.14
CA LYS A 353 11.60 -2.38 5.26
C LYS A 353 10.78 -3.62 4.99
N ILE A 354 9.50 -3.40 4.64
CA ILE A 354 8.66 -4.42 4.00
C ILE A 354 8.88 -4.28 2.50
N GLU A 355 9.26 -5.36 1.85
CA GLU A 355 9.53 -5.44 0.42
C GLU A 355 8.60 -6.47 -0.23
N GLU A 356 8.43 -6.36 -1.53
CA GLU A 356 7.64 -7.27 -2.34
C GLU A 356 8.57 -8.28 -3.01
N GLU A 357 8.20 -9.56 -2.92
CA GLU A 357 8.88 -10.68 -3.56
C GLU A 357 7.94 -11.34 -4.55
N GLU A 358 8.38 -11.55 -5.77
CA GLU A 358 7.63 -12.32 -6.77
C GLU A 358 7.72 -13.82 -6.44
N ILE A 359 6.56 -14.42 -6.12
CA ILE A 359 6.45 -15.86 -5.82
C ILE A 359 5.90 -16.68 -6.95
N GLY A 360 5.34 -16.04 -7.94
CA GLY A 360 4.82 -16.66 -9.13
C GLY A 360 4.53 -15.64 -10.22
N ARG A 361 4.59 -16.11 -11.44
CA ARG A 361 4.42 -15.32 -12.65
C ARG A 361 3.46 -16.02 -13.58
N TYR A 362 2.52 -15.26 -14.12
CA TYR A 362 1.64 -15.70 -15.20
C TYR A 362 1.93 -14.86 -16.44
N GLU A 363 2.16 -15.53 -17.55
CA GLU A 363 2.48 -14.90 -18.83
C GLU A 363 1.43 -15.29 -19.87
N GLN A 364 0.78 -14.31 -20.47
CA GLN A 364 -0.22 -14.45 -21.52
C GLN A 364 -0.39 -13.12 -22.23
N TYR A 365 -1.03 -13.10 -23.41
CA TYR A 365 -1.41 -11.84 -24.06
C TYR A 365 -2.35 -11.03 -23.18
N PRO A 366 -2.11 -9.72 -23.02
CA PRO A 366 -2.88 -8.86 -22.12
C PRO A 366 -4.23 -8.43 -22.71
N ILE A 367 -4.93 -9.36 -23.34
CA ILE A 367 -6.20 -9.13 -24.03
C ILE A 367 -7.25 -10.19 -23.67
N ARG A 368 -8.52 -9.82 -23.81
CA ARG A 368 -9.68 -10.72 -23.70
C ARG A 368 -10.68 -10.40 -24.78
N LEU A 369 -11.50 -11.37 -25.18
CA LEU A 369 -12.69 -11.11 -25.98
C LEU A 369 -13.60 -10.11 -25.25
N ALA A 370 -14.11 -9.12 -25.96
CA ALA A 370 -14.81 -7.99 -25.38
C ALA A 370 -15.96 -7.43 -26.23
N TRP A 371 -16.75 -8.25 -26.86
CA TRP A 371 -18.08 -7.81 -27.31
C TRP A 371 -19.00 -7.58 -26.12
N ALA A 372 -18.79 -8.37 -25.03
CA ALA A 372 -19.46 -8.16 -23.77
C ALA A 372 -18.55 -8.42 -22.57
N ILE A 373 -18.79 -7.72 -21.46
CA ILE A 373 -18.22 -7.97 -20.14
C ILE A 373 -19.28 -7.80 -19.06
N THR A 374 -19.06 -8.37 -17.87
CA THR A 374 -19.97 -8.13 -16.76
C THR A 374 -19.75 -6.74 -16.15
N VAL A 375 -20.82 -6.13 -15.60
CA VAL A 375 -20.76 -4.86 -14.86
C VAL A 375 -19.69 -4.92 -13.75
N HIS A 376 -19.54 -6.07 -13.08
CA HIS A 376 -18.49 -6.26 -12.05
C HIS A 376 -17.06 -6.15 -12.61
N LYS A 377 -16.82 -6.78 -13.76
CA LYS A 377 -15.51 -6.73 -14.41
C LYS A 377 -15.22 -5.40 -15.10
N SER A 378 -16.24 -4.58 -15.38
CA SER A 378 -16.06 -3.23 -15.92
C SER A 378 -15.64 -2.20 -14.86
N GLN A 379 -15.62 -2.58 -13.58
CA GLN A 379 -15.25 -1.69 -12.50
C GLN A 379 -13.80 -1.18 -12.69
N GLY A 380 -13.62 0.13 -12.53
CA GLY A 380 -12.33 0.78 -12.82
C GLY A 380 -12.12 1.19 -14.29
N LEU A 381 -12.78 0.53 -15.24
CA LEU A 381 -12.63 0.79 -16.67
C LEU A 381 -13.46 2.02 -17.13
N THR A 382 -13.15 2.52 -18.32
CA THR A 382 -13.84 3.66 -18.95
C THR A 382 -13.95 3.38 -20.44
N PHE A 383 -15.12 3.65 -21.01
CA PHE A 383 -15.44 3.41 -22.42
C PHE A 383 -16.05 4.65 -23.05
N ASN A 384 -15.83 4.82 -24.35
CA ASN A 384 -16.49 5.86 -25.12
C ASN A 384 -17.91 5.46 -25.51
N GLN A 385 -18.14 4.17 -25.77
CA GLN A 385 -19.46 3.64 -26.15
C GLN A 385 -19.77 2.35 -25.41
N VAL A 386 -20.99 2.27 -24.85
CA VAL A 386 -21.46 1.09 -24.11
C VAL A 386 -22.89 0.74 -24.51
N LYS A 387 -23.13 -0.57 -24.69
CA LYS A 387 -24.48 -1.15 -24.73
C LYS A 387 -24.79 -1.72 -23.36
N ILE A 388 -25.84 -1.29 -22.71
CA ILE A 388 -26.20 -1.77 -21.36
C ILE A 388 -27.37 -2.74 -21.48
N ASP A 389 -27.13 -3.96 -21.03
CA ASP A 389 -28.12 -5.03 -21.01
C ASP A 389 -28.38 -5.45 -19.56
N PHE A 390 -29.56 -5.02 -19.07
CA PHE A 390 -30.10 -5.42 -17.78
C PHE A 390 -31.14 -6.54 -17.87
N THR A 391 -31.20 -7.26 -18.98
CA THR A 391 -32.10 -8.41 -19.14
C THR A 391 -31.85 -9.42 -18.02
N GLY A 392 -32.92 -9.79 -17.32
CA GLY A 392 -32.84 -10.59 -16.09
C GLY A 392 -32.67 -9.78 -14.79
N GLY A 393 -32.70 -8.44 -14.89
CA GLY A 393 -32.81 -7.51 -13.77
C GLY A 393 -31.49 -7.11 -13.12
N VAL A 394 -31.58 -6.07 -12.30
CA VAL A 394 -30.51 -5.60 -11.41
C VAL A 394 -30.75 -6.23 -10.04
N PHE A 395 -29.80 -7.01 -9.55
CA PHE A 395 -29.95 -7.80 -8.31
C PHE A 395 -29.14 -7.25 -7.12
N ALA A 396 -28.19 -6.34 -7.37
CA ALA A 396 -27.37 -5.72 -6.33
C ALA A 396 -27.44 -4.20 -6.40
N GLY A 397 -27.41 -3.55 -5.24
CA GLY A 397 -27.34 -2.10 -5.15
C GLY A 397 -26.10 -1.56 -5.87
N GLY A 398 -26.26 -0.44 -6.57
CA GLY A 398 -25.19 0.24 -7.29
C GLY A 398 -24.85 -0.30 -8.68
N GLN A 399 -25.39 -1.45 -9.12
CA GLN A 399 -25.07 -2.00 -10.46
C GLN A 399 -25.43 -1.04 -11.60
N THR A 400 -26.61 -0.42 -11.55
CA THR A 400 -27.05 0.59 -12.53
C THR A 400 -26.08 1.76 -12.58
N TYR A 401 -25.71 2.31 -11.42
CA TYR A 401 -24.71 3.37 -11.32
C TYR A 401 -23.35 2.97 -11.90
N VAL A 402 -22.87 1.77 -11.54
CA VAL A 402 -21.58 1.28 -12.05
C VAL A 402 -21.61 1.16 -13.56
N ALA A 403 -22.66 0.56 -14.15
CA ALA A 403 -22.76 0.39 -15.60
C ALA A 403 -22.77 1.74 -16.34
N LEU A 404 -23.65 2.66 -15.93
CA LEU A 404 -23.76 3.98 -16.56
C LEU A 404 -22.48 4.80 -16.40
N SER A 405 -21.84 4.74 -15.23
CA SER A 405 -20.60 5.49 -14.94
C SER A 405 -19.37 4.97 -15.70
N ARG A 406 -19.49 3.88 -16.46
CA ARG A 406 -18.41 3.40 -17.35
C ARG A 406 -18.26 4.27 -18.58
N CYS A 407 -19.35 4.88 -19.04
CA CYS A 407 -19.32 5.75 -20.21
C CYS A 407 -18.83 7.16 -19.88
N THR A 408 -18.19 7.79 -20.85
CA THR A 408 -17.69 9.18 -20.72
C THR A 408 -18.79 10.22 -20.98
N SER A 409 -19.82 9.87 -21.78
CA SER A 409 -20.93 10.77 -22.15
C SER A 409 -22.25 10.02 -22.23
N LEU A 410 -23.38 10.78 -22.21
CA LEU A 410 -24.72 10.21 -22.35
C LEU A 410 -24.94 9.67 -23.77
N GLU A 411 -24.41 10.33 -24.79
CA GLU A 411 -24.55 9.95 -26.20
C GLU A 411 -23.86 8.60 -26.49
N GLY A 412 -22.83 8.26 -25.74
CA GLY A 412 -22.12 6.99 -25.85
C GLY A 412 -22.89 5.80 -25.26
N ILE A 413 -24.08 6.00 -24.69
CA ILE A 413 -24.86 4.92 -24.08
C ILE A 413 -25.97 4.45 -25.05
N SER A 414 -26.11 3.13 -25.17
CA SER A 414 -27.28 2.46 -25.74
C SER A 414 -27.86 1.51 -24.71
N LEU A 415 -29.16 1.59 -24.44
CA LEU A 415 -29.85 0.70 -23.51
C LEU A 415 -30.58 -0.38 -24.28
N GLN A 416 -30.49 -1.63 -23.85
CA GLN A 416 -31.28 -2.73 -24.42
C GLN A 416 -32.76 -2.64 -24.03
N GLU A 417 -33.02 -2.23 -22.77
CA GLU A 417 -34.36 -2.04 -22.21
C GLU A 417 -34.41 -0.72 -21.41
N PRO A 418 -35.60 -0.14 -21.22
CA PRO A 418 -35.75 1.03 -20.38
C PRO A 418 -35.34 0.76 -18.93
N ILE A 419 -34.56 1.66 -18.34
CA ILE A 419 -34.24 1.61 -16.92
C ILE A 419 -35.49 1.95 -16.11
N ARG A 420 -35.84 1.10 -15.17
CA ARG A 420 -36.99 1.25 -14.27
C ARG A 420 -36.55 1.88 -12.95
N PRO A 421 -37.39 2.66 -12.25
CA PRO A 421 -37.09 3.20 -10.94
C PRO A 421 -36.67 2.13 -9.92
N SER A 422 -37.20 0.90 -10.01
CA SER A 422 -36.87 -0.23 -9.14
C SER A 422 -35.43 -0.76 -9.33
N GLU A 423 -34.81 -0.44 -10.45
CA GLU A 423 -33.42 -0.83 -10.77
C GLU A 423 -32.39 0.19 -10.24
N ILE A 424 -32.88 1.30 -9.69
CA ILE A 424 -32.05 2.35 -9.09
C ILE A 424 -32.32 2.34 -7.59
N PHE A 425 -31.56 1.53 -6.88
CA PHE A 425 -31.69 1.43 -5.43
C PHE A 425 -30.34 1.43 -4.71
N VAL A 426 -30.36 1.98 -3.52
CA VAL A 426 -29.24 2.02 -2.59
C VAL A 426 -29.74 1.58 -1.23
N ARG A 427 -29.00 0.71 -0.57
CA ARG A 427 -29.34 0.21 0.77
C ARG A 427 -29.40 1.38 1.77
N ASN A 428 -30.33 1.31 2.70
CA ASN A 428 -30.52 2.36 3.72
C ASN A 428 -29.28 2.54 4.60
N GLU A 429 -28.56 1.46 4.87
CA GLU A 429 -27.32 1.46 5.64
C GLU A 429 -26.24 2.32 4.98
N VAL A 430 -26.12 2.25 3.65
CA VAL A 430 -25.22 3.08 2.84
C VAL A 430 -25.59 4.55 2.98
N LYS A 431 -26.89 4.90 2.83
CA LYS A 431 -27.38 6.27 2.98
C LYS A 431 -27.13 6.83 4.39
N GLN A 432 -27.28 6.01 5.42
CA GLN A 432 -27.01 6.40 6.81
C GLN A 432 -25.50 6.64 7.06
N PHE A 433 -24.66 5.73 6.59
CA PHE A 433 -23.21 5.85 6.75
C PHE A 433 -22.64 7.06 6.00
N ALA A 434 -23.14 7.34 4.79
CA ALA A 434 -22.70 8.46 3.97
C ALA A 434 -22.95 9.85 4.61
N ARG A 435 -23.89 9.98 5.57
CA ARG A 435 -24.12 11.22 6.33
C ARG A 435 -22.90 11.64 7.15
N GLN A 436 -21.95 10.73 7.37
CA GLN A 436 -20.71 11.00 8.12
C GLN A 436 -19.58 11.53 7.24
N TYR A 437 -19.77 11.56 5.91
CA TYR A 437 -18.76 12.05 4.98
C TYR A 437 -18.45 13.52 5.19
N ASN A 438 -17.17 13.84 5.09
CA ASN A 438 -16.68 15.20 5.22
C ASN A 438 -17.13 15.91 6.51
N ASN A 439 -17.30 15.15 7.61
CA ASN A 439 -17.62 15.72 8.92
C ASN A 439 -16.46 16.62 9.38
N GLN A 440 -16.68 17.94 9.37
CA GLN A 440 -15.66 18.93 9.64
C GLN A 440 -15.06 18.79 11.05
N ASN A 441 -15.88 18.42 12.04
CA ASN A 441 -15.39 18.23 13.42
C ASN A 441 -14.43 17.05 13.50
N THR A 442 -14.76 15.93 12.85
CA THR A 442 -13.92 14.73 12.83
C THR A 442 -12.61 15.00 12.08
N ILE A 443 -12.70 15.66 10.93
CA ILE A 443 -11.53 16.04 10.12
C ILE A 443 -10.65 17.03 10.87
N HIS A 444 -11.23 18.08 11.45
CA HIS A 444 -10.49 19.09 12.22
C HIS A 444 -9.77 18.45 13.40
N THR A 445 -10.43 17.59 14.16
CA THR A 445 -9.80 16.83 15.27
C THR A 445 -8.63 15.98 14.77
N ALA A 446 -8.80 15.30 13.64
CA ALA A 446 -7.75 14.49 13.04
C ALA A 446 -6.57 15.36 12.56
N LEU A 447 -6.84 16.51 11.94
CA LEU A 447 -5.82 17.45 11.48
C LEU A 447 -5.06 18.10 12.63
N THR A 448 -5.74 18.45 13.72
CA THR A 448 -5.09 18.97 14.94
C THR A 448 -4.13 17.93 15.53
N GLN A 449 -4.55 16.67 15.58
CA GLN A 449 -3.68 15.55 15.97
C GLN A 449 -2.52 15.37 14.99
N SER A 450 -2.78 15.49 13.68
CA SER A 450 -1.75 15.45 12.64
C SER A 450 -0.68 16.52 12.86
N LYS A 451 -1.07 17.74 13.20
CA LYS A 451 -0.14 18.83 13.50
C LYS A 451 0.76 18.48 14.68
N ALA A 452 0.20 18.00 15.78
CA ALA A 452 0.96 17.57 16.94
C ALA A 452 1.90 16.40 16.62
N ASP A 453 1.42 15.38 15.92
CA ASP A 453 2.22 14.22 15.54
C ASP A 453 3.37 14.58 14.60
N ARG A 454 3.16 15.54 13.68
CA ARG A 454 4.23 16.11 12.86
C ARG A 454 5.28 16.84 13.71
N GLN A 455 4.87 17.66 14.66
CA GLN A 455 5.76 18.35 15.56
C GLN A 455 6.56 17.37 16.43
N TYR A 456 5.94 16.27 16.94
CA TYR A 456 6.67 15.20 17.60
C TYR A 456 7.69 14.52 16.69
N HIS A 457 7.33 14.27 15.43
CA HIS A 457 8.26 13.68 14.46
C HIS A 457 9.45 14.61 14.18
N ASP A 458 9.21 15.91 14.02
CA ASP A 458 10.26 16.89 13.79
C ASP A 458 11.14 17.05 15.03
N ALA A 459 10.58 16.97 16.25
CA ALA A 459 11.33 16.91 17.50
C ALA A 459 12.27 15.69 17.55
N VAL A 460 11.77 14.51 17.14
CA VAL A 460 12.60 13.29 17.08
C VAL A 460 13.76 13.46 16.12
N LYS A 461 13.49 13.98 14.92
CA LYS A 461 14.53 14.19 13.90
C LYS A 461 15.61 15.16 14.35
N ALA A 462 15.21 16.27 15.00
CA ALA A 462 16.14 17.24 15.53
C ALA A 462 16.99 16.61 16.64
N TYR A 463 16.38 15.87 17.55
CA TYR A 463 17.08 15.14 18.60
C TYR A 463 18.10 14.13 18.03
N ASP A 464 17.71 13.34 17.04
CA ASP A 464 18.60 12.34 16.43
C ASP A 464 19.79 12.99 15.67
N LYS A 465 19.65 14.26 15.27
CA LYS A 465 20.72 15.09 14.69
C LYS A 465 21.59 15.82 15.74
N GLY A 466 21.22 15.75 17.01
CA GLY A 466 21.91 16.48 18.09
C GLY A 466 21.46 17.94 18.26
N ASP A 467 20.49 18.41 17.49
CA ASP A 467 19.91 19.75 17.62
C ASP A 467 18.85 19.77 18.73
N MET A 468 19.34 19.93 19.96
CA MET A 468 18.51 19.86 21.15
C MET A 468 17.52 21.02 21.26
N GLN A 469 17.89 22.21 20.78
CA GLN A 469 17.00 23.40 20.84
C GLN A 469 15.78 23.20 19.96
N THR A 470 15.99 22.88 18.68
CA THR A 470 14.90 22.58 17.74
C THR A 470 14.06 21.38 18.20
N ALA A 471 14.68 20.37 18.83
CA ALA A 471 13.98 19.22 19.37
C ALA A 471 13.01 19.62 20.50
N LEU A 472 13.45 20.46 21.43
CA LEU A 472 12.63 20.96 22.54
C LEU A 472 11.51 21.88 22.03
N ASP A 473 11.80 22.80 21.14
CA ASP A 473 10.82 23.74 20.59
C ASP A 473 9.67 22.99 19.90
N ASN A 474 10.00 22.03 19.03
CA ASN A 474 9.00 21.19 18.38
C ASN A 474 8.22 20.31 19.37
N PHE A 475 8.89 19.79 20.40
CA PHE A 475 8.24 19.00 21.44
C PHE A 475 7.22 19.84 22.24
N PHE A 476 7.58 21.06 22.66
CA PHE A 476 6.66 21.96 23.34
C PHE A 476 5.49 22.39 22.45
N LEU A 477 5.74 22.68 21.16
CA LEU A 477 4.67 22.97 20.21
C LEU A 477 3.69 21.80 20.07
N ALA A 478 4.18 20.56 20.03
CA ALA A 478 3.35 19.36 19.96
C ALA A 478 2.46 19.21 21.20
N ILE A 479 3.03 19.38 22.40
CA ILE A 479 2.29 19.34 23.67
C ILE A 479 1.20 20.43 23.70
N HIS A 480 1.52 21.67 23.31
CA HIS A 480 0.53 22.76 23.27
C HIS A 480 -0.58 22.50 22.23
N SER A 481 -0.26 21.88 21.11
CA SER A 481 -1.24 21.59 20.07
C SER A 481 -2.29 20.55 20.49
N ARG A 482 -1.97 19.65 21.42
CA ARG A 482 -2.84 18.51 21.77
C ARG A 482 -3.10 18.33 23.26
N TYR A 483 -2.34 18.99 24.12
CA TYR A 483 -2.40 18.86 25.60
C TYR A 483 -2.32 17.41 26.09
N ASP A 484 -1.51 16.58 25.42
CA ASP A 484 -1.50 15.13 25.62
C ASP A 484 -0.21 14.57 26.23
N ILE A 485 0.51 15.37 27.00
CA ILE A 485 1.73 14.92 27.69
C ILE A 485 1.47 13.65 28.53
N GLU A 486 0.25 13.49 28.99
CA GLU A 486 -0.23 12.29 29.69
C GLU A 486 -0.51 11.10 28.76
N HIS A 487 -0.57 11.32 27.45
CA HIS A 487 -0.88 10.27 26.50
C HIS A 487 0.20 9.18 26.53
N PRO A 488 -0.18 7.88 26.50
CA PRO A 488 0.78 6.74 26.56
C PRO A 488 1.91 6.82 25.54
N LEU A 489 1.63 7.33 24.34
CA LEU A 489 2.65 7.49 23.28
C LEU A 489 3.67 8.58 23.64
N ALA A 490 3.24 9.74 24.15
CA ALA A 490 4.12 10.81 24.59
C ALA A 490 5.00 10.34 25.77
N LYS A 491 4.40 9.71 26.79
CA LYS A 491 5.14 9.11 27.93
C LYS A 491 6.14 8.05 27.46
N ARG A 492 5.76 7.18 26.51
CA ARG A 492 6.64 6.14 25.96
C ARG A 492 7.80 6.74 25.17
N PHE A 493 7.55 7.78 24.38
CA PHE A 493 8.58 8.53 23.67
C PHE A 493 9.59 9.17 24.62
N ILE A 494 9.11 9.93 25.61
CA ILE A 494 9.96 10.57 26.63
C ILE A 494 10.81 9.51 27.34
N ARG A 495 10.20 8.42 27.80
CA ARG A 495 10.93 7.33 28.47
C ARG A 495 12.03 6.72 27.58
N LYS A 496 11.70 6.47 26.30
CA LYS A 496 12.69 5.93 25.34
C LYS A 496 13.89 6.86 25.16
N LYS A 497 13.65 8.18 25.08
CA LYS A 497 14.72 9.18 24.90
C LYS A 497 15.53 9.36 26.19
N LEU A 498 14.89 9.38 27.35
CA LEU A 498 15.60 9.39 28.64
C LEU A 498 16.49 8.16 28.83
N ASN A 499 15.99 6.97 28.52
CA ASN A 499 16.80 5.75 28.57
C ASN A 499 18.04 5.88 27.67
N LYS A 500 17.89 6.42 26.46
CA LYS A 500 19.04 6.61 25.56
C LYS A 500 20.06 7.62 26.10
N VAL A 501 19.60 8.69 26.73
CA VAL A 501 20.48 9.66 27.40
C VAL A 501 21.25 8.98 28.54
N ASN A 502 20.55 8.20 29.37
CA ASN A 502 21.18 7.47 30.47
C ASN A 502 22.22 6.45 29.97
N GLU A 503 21.92 5.71 28.88
CA GLU A 503 22.88 4.80 28.24
C GLU A 503 24.14 5.53 27.78
N LEU A 504 23.97 6.70 27.12
CA LEU A 504 25.09 7.51 26.64
C LEU A 504 25.90 8.12 27.79
N GLN A 505 25.26 8.51 28.89
CA GLN A 505 25.95 8.99 30.07
C GLN A 505 26.79 7.87 30.71
N ALA A 506 26.20 6.68 30.90
CA ALA A 506 26.91 5.55 31.45
C ALA A 506 28.12 5.13 30.59
N GLU A 507 27.97 5.15 29.27
CA GLU A 507 29.08 4.86 28.35
C GLU A 507 30.18 5.94 28.42
N ASN A 508 29.79 7.21 28.53
CA ASN A 508 30.73 8.31 28.67
C ASN A 508 31.54 8.20 29.99
N GLU A 509 30.85 7.90 31.10
CA GLU A 509 31.51 7.65 32.39
C GLU A 509 32.52 6.48 32.28
N ARG A 510 32.11 5.39 31.64
CA ARG A 510 32.99 4.23 31.41
C ARG A 510 34.19 4.58 30.55
N LEU A 511 34.02 5.36 29.50
CA LEU A 511 35.13 5.85 28.67
C LEU A 511 36.08 6.74 29.45
N HIS A 512 35.58 7.61 30.33
CA HIS A 512 36.39 8.44 31.20
C HIS A 512 37.24 7.59 32.18
N GLU A 513 36.67 6.54 32.78
CA GLU A 513 37.40 5.63 33.63
C GLU A 513 38.51 4.89 32.85
N VAL A 514 38.23 4.41 31.64
CA VAL A 514 39.24 3.75 30.78
C VAL A 514 40.39 4.70 30.43
N ILE A 515 40.07 5.97 30.09
CA ILE A 515 41.08 6.99 29.80
C ILE A 515 41.95 7.23 31.04
N LYS A 516 41.34 7.39 32.22
CA LYS A 516 42.04 7.60 33.48
C LYS A 516 42.96 6.42 33.80
N GLN A 517 42.52 5.17 33.64
CA GLN A 517 43.35 3.98 33.85
C GLN A 517 44.53 3.96 32.89
N LYS A 518 44.32 4.26 31.61
CA LYS A 518 45.40 4.33 30.61
C LYS A 518 46.44 5.42 30.94
N ASP A 519 45.96 6.58 31.40
CA ASP A 519 46.87 7.65 31.82
C ASP A 519 47.69 7.28 33.07
N GLU A 520 47.09 6.57 34.03
CA GLU A 520 47.81 6.04 35.19
C GLU A 520 48.84 4.97 34.81
N GLU A 521 48.48 4.06 33.91
CA GLU A 521 49.41 3.07 33.36
C GLU A 521 50.57 3.72 32.63
N LYS A 522 50.29 4.72 31.79
CA LYS A 522 51.31 5.49 31.08
C LYS A 522 52.26 6.20 32.04
N LYS A 523 51.74 6.84 33.09
CA LYS A 523 52.57 7.45 34.15
C LYS A 523 53.42 6.43 34.88
N LYS A 524 52.92 5.24 35.20
CA LYS A 524 53.68 4.14 35.81
C LYS A 524 54.78 3.68 34.88
N GLN A 525 54.50 3.51 33.59
CA GLN A 525 55.48 3.11 32.60
C GLN A 525 56.57 4.17 32.40
N GLU A 526 56.23 5.45 32.33
CA GLU A 526 57.21 6.55 32.26
C GLU A 526 58.12 6.59 33.49
N LYS A 527 57.55 6.40 34.68
CA LYS A 527 58.33 6.35 35.95
C LYS A 527 59.28 5.17 35.96
N PHE A 528 58.85 4.01 35.49
CA PHE A 528 59.70 2.81 35.38
C PHE A 528 60.83 3.02 34.38
N LEU A 529 60.57 3.54 33.17
CA LEU A 529 61.56 3.83 32.15
C LEU A 529 62.61 4.86 32.65
N LYS A 530 62.13 5.90 33.35
CA LYS A 530 63.02 6.90 33.97
C LYS A 530 63.96 6.30 35.02
N ARG A 531 63.42 5.40 35.85
CA ARG A 531 64.23 4.68 36.85
C ARG A 531 65.27 3.81 36.16
N LEU A 532 64.87 3.01 35.18
CA LEU A 532 65.79 2.14 34.43
C LEU A 532 66.89 2.93 33.69
N ALA A 533 66.50 4.08 33.10
CA ALA A 533 67.47 5.00 32.48
C ALA A 533 68.47 5.54 33.48
N THR A 534 68.07 5.83 34.73
CA THR A 534 69.00 6.27 35.81
C THR A 534 70.00 5.16 36.21
N GLU A 535 69.57 3.90 36.25
CA GLU A 535 70.41 2.76 36.47
C GLU A 535 71.51 2.62 35.40
N TYR A 536 71.12 2.79 34.11
CA TYR A 536 72.14 2.80 33.03
C TYR A 536 73.06 4.01 33.12
N VAL A 537 72.63 5.16 33.64
CA VAL A 537 73.53 6.29 33.90
C VAL A 537 74.53 5.97 35.01
N ILE A 538 74.11 5.27 36.08
CA ILE A 538 74.99 4.82 37.15
C ILE A 538 76.06 3.82 36.59
N MET A 539 75.65 2.83 35.83
CA MET A 539 76.56 1.90 35.18
C MET A 539 77.57 2.59 34.26
N GLY A 540 77.06 3.60 33.48
CA GLY A 540 77.93 4.42 32.64
C GLY A 540 79.03 5.17 33.44
N LYS A 541 78.67 5.69 34.63
CA LYS A 541 79.62 6.36 35.53
C LYS A 541 80.67 5.40 36.11
N GLU A 542 80.28 4.18 36.42
CA GLU A 542 81.22 3.16 36.89
C GLU A 542 82.18 2.76 35.77
N CYS A 543 81.68 2.58 34.52
CA CYS A 543 82.57 2.32 33.37
C CYS A 543 83.55 3.48 33.10
N GLU A 544 83.16 4.75 33.31
CA GLU A 544 84.06 5.89 33.20
C GLU A 544 85.12 5.83 34.23
N LYS A 545 84.83 5.51 35.50
CA LYS A 545 85.83 5.37 36.59
C LYS A 545 86.89 4.28 36.33
N GLU A 546 86.46 3.20 35.68
CA GLU A 546 87.28 2.07 35.28
C GLU A 546 87.99 2.30 33.93
N GLY A 547 87.90 3.47 33.32
CA GLY A 547 88.56 3.81 32.05
C GLY A 547 87.92 3.21 30.80
N MET A 548 86.77 2.56 30.90
CA MET A 548 86.10 1.87 29.81
C MET A 548 85.19 2.80 29.04
N LYS A 549 85.74 3.71 28.21
CA LYS A 549 85.00 4.79 27.52
C LYS A 549 83.90 4.27 26.59
N GLU A 550 84.14 3.24 25.78
CA GLU A 550 83.16 2.67 24.86
C GLU A 550 81.92 2.08 25.57
N ALA A 551 82.18 1.36 26.68
CA ALA A 551 81.13 0.81 27.53
C ALA A 551 80.33 1.91 28.22
N ALA A 552 80.92 3.02 28.65
CA ALA A 552 80.27 4.18 29.23
C ALA A 552 79.37 4.88 28.21
N VAL A 553 79.83 5.13 26.99
CA VAL A 553 79.07 5.69 25.90
C VAL A 553 77.81 4.85 25.54
N THR A 554 78.04 3.53 25.53
CA THR A 554 76.93 2.57 25.22
C THR A 554 75.86 2.63 26.31
N ASN A 555 76.22 2.69 27.58
CA ASN A 555 75.30 2.79 28.71
C ASN A 555 74.52 4.14 28.68
N TYR A 556 75.20 5.25 28.42
CA TYR A 556 74.51 6.55 28.31
C TYR A 556 73.55 6.64 27.10
N ARG A 557 73.86 6.04 25.96
CA ARG A 557 73.00 5.91 24.83
C ARG A 557 71.75 5.08 25.17
N LYS A 558 71.90 3.94 25.84
CA LYS A 558 70.76 3.14 26.31
C LYS A 558 69.86 3.92 27.27
N ALA A 559 70.48 4.69 28.22
CA ALA A 559 69.67 5.57 29.08
C ALA A 559 68.86 6.57 28.32
N LEU A 560 69.39 7.18 27.25
CA LEU A 560 68.67 8.13 26.39
C LEU A 560 67.62 7.48 25.47
N THR A 561 67.84 6.23 25.11
CA THR A 561 66.81 5.46 24.38
C THR A 561 65.60 5.21 25.26
N LEU A 562 65.79 4.89 26.55
CA LEU A 562 64.70 4.67 27.51
C LEU A 562 64.03 5.95 27.99
N TYR A 563 64.81 7.00 28.19
CA TYR A 563 64.34 8.32 28.62
C TYR A 563 65.10 9.43 27.89
N PRO A 564 64.60 9.88 26.73
CA PRO A 564 65.30 10.84 25.85
C PRO A 564 65.64 12.19 26.50
N SER A 565 64.95 12.55 27.57
CA SER A 565 65.17 13.83 28.28
C SER A 565 66.09 13.71 29.49
N HIS A 566 66.78 12.57 29.72
CA HIS A 566 67.61 12.39 30.92
C HIS A 566 68.77 13.38 30.95
N PRO A 567 68.81 14.35 31.91
CA PRO A 567 69.70 15.49 31.84
C PRO A 567 71.21 15.09 32.01
N GLU A 568 71.42 14.16 32.88
CA GLU A 568 72.84 13.71 33.20
C GLU A 568 73.39 12.83 32.08
N ALA A 569 72.59 11.93 31.48
CA ALA A 569 73.05 11.15 30.34
C ALA A 569 73.45 12.02 29.15
N LYS A 570 72.67 13.07 28.87
CA LYS A 570 72.97 14.03 27.81
C LYS A 570 74.29 14.78 28.08
N ARG A 571 74.47 15.26 29.30
CA ARG A 571 75.67 16.01 29.69
C ARG A 571 76.90 15.14 29.56
N ARG A 572 76.86 13.92 30.09
CA ARG A 572 78.02 13.00 30.09
C ARG A 572 78.40 12.50 28.72
N LEU A 573 77.33 12.17 27.88
CA LEU A 573 77.58 11.75 26.52
C LEU A 573 78.27 12.85 25.70
N LYS A 574 77.88 14.11 25.91
CA LYS A 574 78.51 15.25 25.25
C LYS A 574 80.03 15.37 25.68
N HIS A 575 80.31 15.22 26.94
CA HIS A 575 81.70 15.32 27.51
C HIS A 575 82.61 14.19 27.03
N LEU A 576 82.11 12.99 26.78
CA LEU A 576 82.89 11.86 26.28
C LEU A 576 83.10 11.87 24.76
N ASN A 577 82.33 12.64 24.02
CA ASN A 577 82.49 12.82 22.59
C ASN A 577 83.28 14.08 22.20
N GLU A 578 83.56 14.94 23.16
CA GLU A 578 84.57 16.03 23.12
C GLU A 578 85.95 15.49 23.59
#